data_58424ab427a04fadba7fd9d189ababb1
#
_entry.id   58424ab427a04fadba7fd9d189ababb1
#
_cell.length_a   1.000
_cell.length_b   1.000
_cell.length_c   1.000
_cell.angle_alpha   90.00
_cell.angle_beta   90.00
_cell.angle_gamma   90.00
#
_symmetry.space_group_name_H-M   'P 1'
#
loop_
_entity.id
_entity.type
_entity.pdbx_description
1 polymer ?
#
loop_
_entity_poly.entity_id
_entity_poly.type
_entity_poly.pdbx_seq_one_letter_code
_entity_poly.pdbx_strand_id
1 'polypeptide(L)'
;MKNWYQLTESETLDKLGVTSEGLSSQQADSLLEKYGKNVLEESKKKSVFQVFLSQFADLMVIILIIAAIVSMFSGSVESTIVIFAVITLNAILGTVQHVKAEKSLESLKSLSSPSAKGIRDGRKIE
;
A
#
# COMPACT_ATOMS: atom_id res chain seq x y z
N MET A 1 30.99 -18.57 -13.85
CA MET A 1 30.71 -17.14 -14.06
C MET A 1 31.07 -16.40 -12.77
N LYS A 2 31.85 -15.29 -12.85
CA LYS A 2 32.08 -14.45 -11.66
C LYS A 2 30.75 -13.85 -11.17
N ASN A 3 30.54 -13.85 -9.86
CA ASN A 3 29.40 -13.16 -9.27
C ASN A 3 29.58 -11.64 -9.35
N TRP A 4 28.51 -10.86 -9.30
CA TRP A 4 28.54 -9.40 -9.46
C TRP A 4 29.51 -8.70 -8.51
N TYR A 5 29.60 -9.17 -7.25
CA TYR A 5 30.50 -8.63 -6.23
C TYR A 5 32.01 -8.94 -6.46
N GLN A 6 32.32 -9.78 -7.45
CA GLN A 6 33.71 -10.15 -7.83
C GLN A 6 34.19 -9.38 -9.06
N LEU A 7 33.34 -8.56 -9.65
CA LEU A 7 33.65 -7.78 -10.83
C LEU A 7 34.30 -6.46 -10.45
N THR A 8 35.25 -6.02 -11.27
CA THR A 8 35.74 -4.63 -11.21
C THR A 8 34.71 -3.66 -11.76
N GLU A 9 34.92 -2.36 -11.56
CA GLU A 9 34.03 -1.32 -12.10
C GLU A 9 33.90 -1.45 -13.63
N SER A 10 35.01 -1.55 -14.36
CA SER A 10 35.01 -1.69 -15.80
C SER A 10 34.31 -2.97 -16.28
N GLU A 11 34.59 -4.12 -15.66
CA GLU A 11 33.92 -5.38 -15.98
C GLU A 11 32.40 -5.30 -15.75
N THR A 12 31.96 -4.53 -14.75
CA THR A 12 30.53 -4.33 -14.44
C THR A 12 29.87 -3.45 -15.49
N LEU A 13 30.49 -2.34 -15.87
CA LEU A 13 30.00 -1.44 -16.90
C LEU A 13 29.88 -2.15 -18.25
N ASP A 14 30.92 -2.89 -18.65
CA ASP A 14 30.92 -3.69 -19.89
C ASP A 14 29.81 -4.74 -19.89
N LYS A 15 29.62 -5.44 -18.77
CA LYS A 15 28.60 -6.47 -18.64
C LYS A 15 27.17 -5.90 -18.66
N LEU A 16 26.99 -4.67 -18.19
CA LEU A 16 25.72 -3.95 -18.26
C LEU A 16 25.51 -3.22 -19.58
N GLY A 17 26.54 -3.13 -20.43
CA GLY A 17 26.47 -2.41 -21.70
C GLY A 17 26.34 -0.89 -21.53
N VAL A 18 26.93 -0.34 -20.48
CA VAL A 18 26.88 1.08 -20.12
C VAL A 18 28.29 1.66 -19.99
N THR A 19 28.40 2.98 -20.10
CA THR A 19 29.65 3.72 -19.92
C THR A 19 29.66 4.49 -18.61
N SER A 20 30.82 5.04 -18.23
CA SER A 20 30.95 5.92 -17.07
C SER A 20 30.13 7.22 -17.17
N GLU A 21 29.68 7.59 -18.38
CA GLU A 21 28.81 8.74 -18.64
C GLU A 21 27.32 8.41 -18.41
N GLY A 22 27.02 7.16 -18.07
CA GLY A 22 25.66 6.68 -17.85
C GLY A 22 24.90 6.39 -19.14
N LEU A 23 23.61 6.16 -19.02
CA LEU A 23 22.70 5.97 -20.16
C LEU A 23 22.31 7.32 -20.76
N SER A 24 22.15 7.38 -22.09
CA SER A 24 21.49 8.52 -22.72
C SER A 24 20.00 8.52 -22.37
N SER A 25 19.35 9.69 -22.45
CA SER A 25 17.90 9.80 -22.22
C SER A 25 17.11 8.87 -23.12
N GLN A 26 17.48 8.75 -24.39
CA GLN A 26 16.81 7.84 -25.35
C GLN A 26 16.97 6.36 -24.98
N GLN A 27 18.17 5.94 -24.54
CA GLN A 27 18.40 4.58 -24.06
C GLN A 27 17.60 4.28 -22.79
N ALA A 28 17.51 5.24 -21.88
CA ALA A 28 16.75 5.09 -20.66
C ALA A 28 15.25 4.93 -20.93
N ASP A 29 14.69 5.69 -21.87
CA ASP A 29 13.30 5.59 -22.27
C ASP A 29 13.00 4.23 -22.92
N SER A 30 13.88 3.74 -23.81
CA SER A 30 13.71 2.42 -24.43
C SER A 30 13.79 1.27 -23.41
N LEU A 31 14.66 1.40 -22.40
CA LEU A 31 14.75 0.43 -21.32
C LEU A 31 13.54 0.51 -20.38
N LEU A 32 13.00 1.72 -20.16
CA LEU A 32 11.78 1.92 -19.39
C LEU A 32 10.56 1.28 -20.06
N GLU A 33 10.44 1.39 -21.39
CA GLU A 33 9.40 0.69 -22.16
C GLU A 33 9.56 -0.84 -22.08
N LYS A 34 10.79 -1.33 -22.15
CA LYS A 34 11.08 -2.76 -22.15
C LYS A 34 10.87 -3.42 -20.79
N TYR A 35 11.31 -2.78 -19.72
CA TYR A 35 11.34 -3.37 -18.36
C TYR A 35 10.28 -2.80 -17.42
N GLY A 36 9.61 -1.72 -17.80
CA GLY A 36 8.67 -1.01 -16.96
C GLY A 36 9.33 -0.14 -15.88
N LYS A 37 8.51 0.52 -15.10
CA LYS A 37 8.97 1.37 -14.00
C LYS A 37 9.49 0.53 -12.83
N ASN A 38 10.59 0.94 -12.22
CA ASN A 38 11.11 0.33 -11.00
C ASN A 38 10.28 0.81 -9.79
N VAL A 39 9.08 0.29 -9.66
CA VAL A 39 8.14 0.59 -8.56
C VAL A 39 7.75 -0.70 -7.88
N LEU A 40 7.53 -0.62 -6.57
CA LEU A 40 6.93 -1.72 -5.83
C LEU A 40 5.45 -1.82 -6.21
N GLU A 41 4.97 -3.05 -6.44
CA GLU A 41 3.53 -3.27 -6.63
C GLU A 41 2.78 -2.81 -5.37
N GLU A 42 1.97 -1.77 -5.53
CA GLU A 42 1.09 -1.34 -4.46
C GLU A 42 -0.11 -2.29 -4.37
N SER A 43 -0.37 -2.81 -3.18
CA SER A 43 -1.59 -3.55 -2.92
C SER A 43 -2.81 -2.65 -3.20
N LYS A 44 -3.80 -3.19 -3.88
CA LYS A 44 -5.04 -2.45 -4.20
C LYS A 44 -5.67 -1.91 -2.92
N LYS A 45 -5.80 -0.59 -2.84
CA LYS A 45 -6.49 0.07 -1.72
C LYS A 45 -7.94 -0.40 -1.66
N LYS A 46 -8.40 -0.76 -0.47
CA LYS A 46 -9.81 -1.08 -0.26
C LYS A 46 -10.64 0.20 -0.36
N SER A 47 -11.80 0.13 -0.98
CA SER A 47 -12.72 1.25 -0.96
C SER A 47 -13.26 1.49 0.46
N VAL A 48 -13.64 2.73 0.77
CA VAL A 48 -14.21 3.08 2.08
C VAL A 48 -15.41 2.19 2.42
N PHE A 49 -16.23 1.85 1.41
CA PHE A 49 -17.36 0.96 1.59
C PHE A 49 -16.94 -0.48 1.92
N GLN A 50 -15.87 -0.99 1.29
CA GLN A 50 -15.32 -2.31 1.64
C GLN A 50 -14.75 -2.33 3.06
N VAL A 51 -14.09 -1.24 3.48
CA VAL A 51 -13.61 -1.09 4.86
C VAL A 51 -14.78 -1.08 5.83
N PHE A 52 -15.84 -0.34 5.54
CA PHE A 52 -17.05 -0.30 6.37
C PHE A 52 -17.69 -1.69 6.51
N LEU A 53 -17.87 -2.40 5.40
CA LEU A 53 -18.41 -3.76 5.44
C LEU A 53 -17.51 -4.74 6.21
N SER A 54 -16.20 -4.56 6.14
CA SER A 54 -15.26 -5.42 6.88
C SER A 54 -15.37 -5.27 8.40
N GLN A 55 -15.92 -4.13 8.91
CA GLN A 55 -16.17 -3.96 10.34
C GLN A 55 -17.20 -4.95 10.88
N PHE A 56 -18.12 -5.40 10.04
CA PHE A 56 -19.14 -6.39 10.43
C PHE A 56 -18.59 -7.82 10.50
N ALA A 57 -17.40 -8.06 9.98
CA ALA A 57 -16.70 -9.36 10.12
C ALA A 57 -15.84 -9.44 11.39
N ASP A 58 -15.83 -8.41 12.22
CA ASP A 58 -15.16 -8.43 13.51
C ASP A 58 -15.90 -9.34 14.49
N LEU A 59 -15.14 -10.14 15.27
CA LEU A 59 -15.71 -11.12 16.20
C LEU A 59 -16.64 -10.48 17.23
N MET A 60 -16.27 -9.30 17.77
CA MET A 60 -17.11 -8.60 18.73
C MET A 60 -18.42 -8.13 18.12
N VAL A 61 -18.38 -7.66 16.87
CA VAL A 61 -19.59 -7.24 16.15
C VAL A 61 -20.48 -8.43 15.85
N ILE A 62 -19.92 -9.59 15.47
CA ILE A 62 -20.67 -10.82 15.26
C ILE A 62 -21.42 -11.25 16.55
N ILE A 63 -20.74 -11.19 17.68
CA ILE A 63 -21.38 -11.49 19.00
C ILE A 63 -22.53 -10.53 19.27
N LEU A 64 -22.33 -9.22 19.00
CA LEU A 64 -23.39 -8.23 19.18
C LEU A 64 -24.58 -8.44 18.24
N ILE A 65 -24.33 -8.87 17.00
CA ILE A 65 -25.40 -9.23 16.04
C ILE A 65 -26.21 -10.41 16.56
N ILE A 66 -25.54 -11.45 17.08
CA ILE A 66 -26.22 -12.58 17.69
C ILE A 66 -27.06 -12.13 18.89
N ALA A 67 -26.50 -11.29 19.76
CA ALA A 67 -27.23 -10.74 20.89
C ALA A 67 -28.46 -9.92 20.46
N ALA A 68 -28.35 -9.12 19.39
CA ALA A 68 -29.47 -8.36 18.84
C ALA A 68 -30.59 -9.28 18.33
N ILE A 69 -30.22 -10.37 17.65
CA ILE A 69 -31.19 -11.38 17.16
C ILE A 69 -31.91 -12.02 18.34
N VAL A 70 -31.18 -12.47 19.37
CA VAL A 70 -31.77 -13.06 20.58
C VAL A 70 -32.69 -12.08 21.29
N SER A 71 -32.27 -10.81 21.42
CA SER A 71 -33.07 -9.72 22.04
C SER A 71 -34.38 -9.49 21.27
N MET A 72 -34.33 -9.53 19.96
CA MET A 72 -35.50 -9.37 19.10
C MET A 72 -36.52 -10.49 19.32
N PHE A 73 -36.08 -11.75 19.37
CA PHE A 73 -36.94 -12.89 19.64
C PHE A 73 -37.49 -12.91 21.09
N SER A 74 -36.78 -12.29 22.02
CA SER A 74 -37.24 -12.11 23.41
C SER A 74 -38.27 -10.98 23.57
N GLY A 75 -38.64 -10.29 22.49
CA GLY A 75 -39.60 -9.19 22.50
C GLY A 75 -39.03 -7.87 22.99
N SER A 76 -37.73 -7.76 23.23
CA SER A 76 -37.05 -6.55 23.71
C SER A 76 -36.61 -5.65 22.53
N VAL A 77 -37.57 -5.04 21.86
CA VAL A 77 -37.32 -4.20 20.67
C VAL A 77 -36.41 -3.02 20.98
N GLU A 78 -36.59 -2.37 22.12
CA GLU A 78 -35.75 -1.24 22.56
C GLU A 78 -34.28 -1.64 22.67
N SER A 79 -34.00 -2.78 23.31
CA SER A 79 -32.63 -3.30 23.43
C SER A 79 -32.02 -3.61 22.07
N THR A 80 -32.80 -4.18 21.16
CA THR A 80 -32.37 -4.48 19.80
C THR A 80 -31.96 -3.21 19.06
N ILE A 81 -32.74 -2.13 19.15
CA ILE A 81 -32.44 -0.84 18.52
C ILE A 81 -31.13 -0.27 19.08
N VAL A 82 -30.94 -0.33 20.39
CA VAL A 82 -29.71 0.17 21.02
C VAL A 82 -28.48 -0.61 20.54
N ILE A 83 -28.57 -1.94 20.46
CA ILE A 83 -27.46 -2.76 19.97
C ILE A 83 -27.11 -2.41 18.51
N PHE A 84 -28.12 -2.25 17.64
CA PHE A 84 -27.88 -1.85 16.25
C PHE A 84 -27.25 -0.45 16.13
N ALA A 85 -27.68 0.49 16.95
CA ALA A 85 -27.07 1.83 17.00
C ALA A 85 -25.60 1.75 17.39
N VAL A 86 -25.25 0.95 18.42
CA VAL A 86 -23.87 0.74 18.85
C VAL A 86 -23.03 0.09 17.76
N ILE A 87 -23.52 -0.96 17.10
CA ILE A 87 -22.83 -1.62 15.99
C ILE A 87 -22.54 -0.62 14.87
N THR A 88 -23.55 0.18 14.48
CA THR A 88 -23.43 1.16 13.41
C THR A 88 -22.39 2.23 13.75
N LEU A 89 -22.46 2.80 14.96
CA LEU A 89 -21.48 3.79 15.42
C LEU A 89 -20.06 3.22 15.45
N ASN A 90 -19.91 2.01 15.94
CA ASN A 90 -18.62 1.32 15.96
C ASN A 90 -18.07 1.10 14.54
N ALA A 91 -18.90 0.68 13.60
CA ALA A 91 -18.50 0.49 12.20
C ALA A 91 -18.07 1.81 11.54
N ILE A 92 -18.78 2.90 11.80
CA ILE A 92 -18.41 4.25 11.30
C ILE A 92 -17.07 4.66 11.91
N LEU A 93 -16.91 4.55 13.22
CA LEU A 93 -15.69 4.93 13.92
C LEU A 93 -14.48 4.12 13.44
N GLY A 94 -14.61 2.80 13.34
CA GLY A 94 -13.57 1.92 12.82
C GLY A 94 -13.18 2.26 11.39
N THR A 95 -14.16 2.58 10.53
CA THR A 95 -13.90 3.01 9.16
C THR A 95 -13.11 4.33 9.12
N VAL A 96 -13.50 5.33 9.90
CA VAL A 96 -12.80 6.62 9.97
C VAL A 96 -11.37 6.44 10.49
N GLN A 97 -11.18 5.62 11.52
CA GLN A 97 -9.84 5.32 12.06
C GLN A 97 -8.96 4.62 11.02
N HIS A 98 -9.50 3.64 10.30
CA HIS A 98 -8.78 2.92 9.24
C HIS A 98 -8.32 3.86 8.12
N VAL A 99 -9.22 4.71 7.61
CA VAL A 99 -8.90 5.68 6.55
C VAL A 99 -7.85 6.70 7.01
N LYS A 100 -7.94 7.17 8.25
CA LYS A 100 -6.94 8.09 8.81
C LYS A 100 -5.57 7.42 8.96
N ALA A 101 -5.53 6.19 9.45
CA ALA A 101 -4.30 5.42 9.59
C ALA A 101 -3.65 5.17 8.22
N GLU A 102 -4.42 4.81 7.20
CA GLU A 102 -3.93 4.60 5.84
C GLU A 102 -3.32 5.87 5.24
N LYS A 103 -3.98 7.02 5.41
CA LYS A 103 -3.43 8.32 4.97
C LYS A 103 -2.12 8.69 5.68
N SER A 104 -2.02 8.42 6.98
CA SER A 104 -0.80 8.67 7.74
C SER A 104 0.36 7.81 7.26
N LEU A 105 0.11 6.52 6.98
CA LEU A 105 1.09 5.62 6.40
C LEU A 105 1.53 6.06 5.00
N GLU A 106 0.62 6.53 4.16
CA GLU A 106 0.93 7.05 2.83
C GLU A 106 1.83 8.28 2.89
N SER A 107 1.55 9.20 3.82
CA SER A 107 2.39 10.38 4.07
C SER A 107 3.81 9.99 4.50
N LEU A 108 3.95 9.02 5.40
CA LEU A 108 5.25 8.52 5.84
C LEU A 108 6.00 7.83 4.69
N LYS A 109 5.30 7.06 3.85
CA LYS A 109 5.87 6.39 2.68
C LYS A 109 6.41 7.39 1.66
N SER A 110 5.71 8.49 1.42
CA SER A 110 6.16 9.55 0.51
C SER A 110 7.42 10.27 1.00
N LEU A 111 7.58 10.43 2.32
CA LEU A 111 8.78 11.02 2.92
C LEU A 111 9.99 10.06 2.92
N SER A 112 9.73 8.77 2.88
CA SER A 112 10.77 7.72 2.91
C SER A 112 11.12 7.18 1.53
N SER A 113 10.69 7.82 0.44
CA SER A 113 11.07 7.40 -0.92
C SER A 113 12.59 7.53 -1.08
N PRO A 114 13.33 6.42 -1.23
CA PRO A 114 14.77 6.50 -1.42
C PRO A 114 15.06 7.18 -2.76
N SER A 115 15.81 8.28 -2.71
CA SER A 115 16.40 8.86 -3.91
C SER A 115 17.75 8.22 -4.19
N ALA A 116 18.11 8.09 -5.44
CA ALA A 116 19.41 7.58 -5.86
C ALA A 116 20.06 8.58 -6.82
N LYS A 117 21.34 8.84 -6.58
CA LYS A 117 22.13 9.66 -7.51
C LYS A 117 22.57 8.79 -8.69
N GLY A 118 22.31 9.25 -9.88
CA GLY A 118 22.70 8.58 -11.12
C GLY A 118 23.45 9.51 -12.07
N ILE A 119 24.00 8.94 -13.15
CA ILE A 119 24.59 9.68 -14.24
C ILE A 119 23.74 9.44 -15.48
N ARG A 120 23.32 10.51 -16.14
CA ARG A 120 22.59 10.48 -17.40
C ARG A 120 23.09 11.58 -18.34
N ASP A 121 23.35 11.22 -19.60
CA ASP A 121 23.93 12.14 -20.59
C ASP A 121 25.19 12.87 -20.05
N GLY A 122 26.04 12.17 -19.29
CA GLY A 122 27.23 12.71 -18.65
C GLY A 122 26.98 13.66 -17.48
N ARG A 123 25.72 13.85 -17.04
CA ARG A 123 25.34 14.73 -15.91
C ARG A 123 24.84 13.94 -14.73
N LYS A 124 25.24 14.38 -13.53
CA LYS A 124 24.69 13.84 -12.29
C LYS A 124 23.24 14.28 -12.13
N ILE A 125 22.34 13.33 -11.93
CA ILE A 125 20.91 13.53 -11.65
C ILE A 125 20.54 12.87 -10.31
N GLU A 126 19.46 13.31 -9.70
CA GLU A 126 18.88 12.73 -8.49
C GLU A 126 17.43 12.34 -8.75
#